data_e1a13fd97dd7e4586241d50ed4e50f11
#
_entry.id   e1a13fd97dd7e4586241d50ed4e50f11
#
_cell.length_a   1.000
_cell.length_b   1.000
_cell.length_c   1.000
_cell.angle_alpha   90.00
_cell.angle_beta   90.00
_cell.angle_gamma   90.00
#
_symmetry.space_group_name_H-M   'P 1'
#
loop_
_entity.id
_entity.type
_entity.pdbx_description
1 polymer ?
#
loop_
_entity_poly.entity_id
_entity_poly.type
_entity_poly.pdbx_seq_one_letter_code
_entity_poly.pdbx_strand_id
1 'polypeptide(L)'
;MTEPSVSEASGGATHKDVVCPYCGLGCDDVTLEVSGTAVEAKEGVCGRAAALFRRGAEPAPSARVNGREAPLDAAIAAAAELLSHARSPVYAGLGADVDGVRQIIKLAARTGGSVDHYASTGLFRNLATSQRRGWIATTLAEVRNHCDLFVVVGPDPSEQFHRLYERVTPKTGRFLAGPRKIVFLGGAPSEEARAQLEGSTIEIVAVPEGELVEALSRLQALVSGLVPPAGGVELAPLAEALKAAKYAVLAWNAGGLGADGDLVIERAVAVVETLNVETRAACLPLAGRDNLIGANQTFLWNVGFPLRTGFRGGIADHDQAAYAGASALKSADILVWVSAFRPERPPASDAQIIALAHPATEFEREPEVFIPVGQPGLDHAGLAFRTDVVVSVPLKRYRDAGLISVAEAVRRISEGRS
;
A
#
# COMPACT_ATOMS: atom_id res chain seq x y z
N MET A 1 32.17 -9.09 -6.85
CA MET A 1 31.34 -8.16 -7.62
C MET A 1 31.82 -6.77 -7.25
N THR A 2 32.51 -6.13 -8.18
CA THR A 2 33.16 -4.82 -8.02
C THR A 2 32.09 -3.73 -8.02
N GLU A 3 32.06 -2.90 -6.99
CA GLU A 3 31.27 -1.67 -6.95
C GLU A 3 31.72 -0.72 -8.06
N PRO A 4 30.81 -0.06 -8.78
CA PRO A 4 31.19 0.95 -9.74
C PRO A 4 31.66 2.21 -9.00
N SER A 5 32.86 2.67 -9.32
CA SER A 5 33.46 3.91 -8.83
C SER A 5 32.60 5.09 -9.20
N VAL A 6 32.15 5.86 -8.21
CA VAL A 6 31.50 7.18 -8.37
C VAL A 6 32.59 8.19 -8.75
N SER A 7 32.55 8.72 -9.96
CA SER A 7 33.35 9.90 -10.33
C SER A 7 32.67 11.15 -9.78
N GLU A 8 33.32 11.82 -8.84
CA GLU A 8 32.94 13.16 -8.38
C GLU A 8 33.24 14.18 -9.53
N ALA A 9 32.17 14.49 -10.28
CA ALA A 9 32.11 15.68 -11.08
C ALA A 9 30.95 16.53 -10.53
N SER A 10 31.10 17.83 -10.48
CA SER A 10 30.16 18.87 -10.06
C SER A 10 28.90 18.99 -10.96
N GLY A 11 28.41 17.90 -11.49
CA GLY A 11 27.19 17.72 -12.24
C GLY A 11 26.36 16.63 -11.60
N GLY A 12 25.04 16.81 -11.52
CA GLY A 12 24.11 15.87 -10.91
C GLY A 12 24.27 14.45 -11.45
N ALA A 13 24.04 13.44 -10.59
CA ALA A 13 24.07 12.03 -10.98
C ALA A 13 22.70 11.60 -11.51
N THR A 14 22.68 10.90 -12.65
CA THR A 14 21.46 10.29 -13.19
C THR A 14 21.41 8.82 -12.81
N HIS A 15 20.33 8.43 -12.14
CA HIS A 15 20.07 7.05 -11.75
C HIS A 15 18.88 6.50 -12.54
N LYS A 16 19.11 5.44 -13.30
CA LYS A 16 18.08 4.71 -14.07
C LYS A 16 17.64 3.47 -13.33
N ASP A 17 16.48 2.94 -13.75
CA ASP A 17 15.90 1.70 -13.19
C ASP A 17 15.71 1.79 -11.67
N VAL A 18 15.28 2.98 -11.22
CA VAL A 18 14.96 3.22 -9.82
C VAL A 18 13.58 2.66 -9.50
N VAL A 19 13.49 1.95 -8.39
CA VAL A 19 12.22 1.39 -7.92
C VAL A 19 11.40 2.45 -7.19
N CYS A 20 10.14 2.63 -7.61
CA CYS A 20 9.18 3.50 -6.97
C CYS A 20 8.51 2.80 -5.77
N PRO A 21 8.61 3.31 -4.53
CA PRO A 21 8.15 2.61 -3.34
C PRO A 21 6.70 2.94 -2.91
N TYR A 22 6.00 3.86 -3.60
CA TYR A 22 4.84 4.53 -3.00
C TYR A 22 3.53 3.77 -3.05
N CYS A 23 3.09 3.30 -4.20
CA CYS A 23 1.75 2.72 -4.34
C CYS A 23 1.73 1.18 -4.34
N GLY A 24 2.89 0.53 -4.24
CA GLY A 24 3.00 -0.92 -4.23
C GLY A 24 2.98 -1.60 -5.61
N LEU A 25 2.87 -0.88 -6.73
CA LEU A 25 3.09 -1.48 -8.06
C LEU A 25 4.54 -1.89 -8.27
N GLY A 26 5.48 -1.22 -7.56
CA GLY A 26 6.90 -1.49 -7.70
C GLY A 26 7.42 -1.17 -9.11
N CYS A 27 6.97 -0.02 -9.70
CA CYS A 27 7.52 0.47 -10.96
C CYS A 27 9.04 0.58 -10.83
N ASP A 28 9.78 -0.03 -11.76
CA ASP A 28 11.24 -0.22 -11.70
C ASP A 28 11.97 0.46 -12.86
N ASP A 29 11.30 1.39 -13.54
CA ASP A 29 11.75 2.10 -14.72
C ASP A 29 11.89 3.61 -14.48
N VAL A 30 11.95 4.06 -13.21
CA VAL A 30 12.08 5.48 -12.88
C VAL A 30 13.50 5.96 -13.10
N THR A 31 13.64 7.14 -13.70
CA THR A 31 14.91 7.86 -13.83
C THR A 31 14.91 9.03 -12.84
N LEU A 32 15.90 9.07 -11.95
CA LEU A 32 16.13 10.18 -11.02
C LEU A 32 17.39 10.97 -11.41
N GLU A 33 17.29 12.29 -11.34
CA GLU A 33 18.43 13.20 -11.30
C GLU A 33 18.68 13.67 -9.87
N VAL A 34 19.91 13.51 -9.39
CA VAL A 34 20.30 13.86 -8.02
C VAL A 34 21.48 14.83 -8.06
N SER A 35 21.33 16.00 -7.45
CA SER A 35 22.37 17.02 -7.32
C SER A 35 22.47 17.49 -5.87
N GLY A 36 23.47 17.01 -5.14
CA GLY A 36 23.55 17.20 -3.69
C GLY A 36 22.32 16.57 -2.99
N THR A 37 21.53 17.39 -2.29
CA THR A 37 20.27 16.98 -1.66
C THR A 37 19.04 17.14 -2.55
N ALA A 38 19.16 17.85 -3.68
CA ALA A 38 18.07 18.02 -4.63
C ALA A 38 17.83 16.73 -5.44
N VAL A 39 16.56 16.38 -5.65
CA VAL A 39 16.14 15.21 -6.43
C VAL A 39 14.97 15.56 -7.31
N GLU A 40 15.02 15.10 -8.56
CA GLU A 40 13.92 15.22 -9.50
C GLU A 40 13.73 13.90 -10.27
N ALA A 41 12.49 13.43 -10.39
CA ALA A 41 12.16 12.29 -11.23
C ALA A 41 11.80 12.76 -12.64
N LYS A 42 12.42 12.16 -13.66
CA LYS A 42 12.30 12.60 -15.08
C LYS A 42 11.42 11.67 -15.91
N GLU A 43 11.68 10.38 -15.87
CA GLU A 43 11.04 9.39 -16.74
C GLU A 43 10.54 8.21 -15.91
N GLY A 44 9.61 7.41 -16.46
CA GLY A 44 9.11 6.20 -15.83
C GLY A 44 8.29 6.45 -14.54
N VAL A 45 7.79 7.66 -14.34
CA VAL A 45 7.17 8.09 -13.09
C VAL A 45 5.78 8.69 -13.34
N CYS A 46 4.79 8.39 -12.50
CA CYS A 46 3.51 9.10 -12.50
C CYS A 46 3.62 10.44 -11.78
N GLY A 47 2.71 11.37 -12.07
CA GLY A 47 2.73 12.72 -11.49
C GLY A 47 2.75 12.74 -9.95
N ARG A 48 2.02 11.80 -9.31
CA ARG A 48 2.00 11.69 -7.84
C ARG A 48 3.36 11.24 -7.29
N ALA A 49 3.98 10.23 -7.89
CA ALA A 49 5.31 9.77 -7.47
C ALA A 49 6.39 10.81 -7.77
N ALA A 50 6.31 11.53 -8.89
CA ALA A 50 7.21 12.62 -9.21
C ALA A 50 7.20 13.72 -8.12
N ALA A 51 6.01 14.09 -7.64
CA ALA A 51 5.86 15.04 -6.53
C ALA A 51 6.48 14.51 -5.22
N LEU A 52 6.33 13.19 -4.95
CA LEU A 52 6.90 12.56 -3.77
C LEU A 52 8.43 12.36 -3.84
N PHE A 53 9.01 12.19 -5.02
CA PHE A 53 10.47 12.15 -5.19
C PHE A 53 11.12 13.53 -5.13
N ARG A 54 10.37 14.59 -5.51
CA ARG A 54 10.95 15.94 -5.58
C ARG A 54 11.49 16.41 -4.24
N ARG A 55 12.76 16.82 -4.23
CA ARG A 55 13.42 17.43 -3.09
C ARG A 55 14.19 18.65 -3.56
N GLY A 56 14.12 19.74 -2.78
CA GLY A 56 14.98 20.90 -2.95
C GLY A 56 16.38 20.67 -2.42
N ALA A 57 17.24 21.68 -2.57
CA ALA A 57 18.57 21.68 -2.02
C ALA A 57 18.63 22.11 -0.53
N GLU A 58 17.48 22.55 0.03
CA GLU A 58 17.40 22.99 1.41
C GLU A 58 17.71 21.84 2.37
N PRO A 59 18.35 22.13 3.50
CA PRO A 59 18.58 21.13 4.54
C PRO A 59 17.24 20.59 5.09
N ALA A 60 17.26 19.35 5.55
CA ALA A 60 16.10 18.78 6.24
C ALA A 60 15.79 19.58 7.52
N PRO A 61 14.52 19.69 7.93
CA PRO A 61 14.15 20.36 9.17
C PRO A 61 14.75 19.65 10.38
N SER A 62 15.01 20.43 11.43
CA SER A 62 15.45 19.91 12.72
C SER A 62 14.35 19.09 13.40
N ALA A 63 14.73 18.19 14.31
CA ALA A 63 13.78 17.60 15.25
C ALA A 63 13.19 18.68 16.17
N ARG A 64 12.00 18.43 16.71
CA ARG A 64 11.31 19.37 17.60
C ARG A 64 10.77 18.64 18.83
N VAL A 65 10.82 19.35 19.97
CA VAL A 65 10.19 18.95 21.22
C VAL A 65 9.27 20.09 21.68
N ASN A 66 7.99 19.81 21.87
CA ASN A 66 6.96 20.82 22.20
C ASN A 66 7.01 22.05 21.27
N GLY A 67 7.12 21.81 19.97
CA GLY A 67 7.15 22.84 18.94
C GLY A 67 8.46 23.61 18.80
N ARG A 68 9.48 23.34 19.62
CA ARG A 68 10.78 24.00 19.58
C ARG A 68 11.83 23.10 18.95
N GLU A 69 12.69 23.67 18.11
CA GLU A 69 13.83 22.94 17.57
C GLU A 69 14.69 22.35 18.70
N ALA A 70 15.12 21.13 18.52
CA ALA A 70 15.93 20.39 19.47
C ALA A 70 16.96 19.50 18.73
N PRO A 71 18.11 19.23 19.37
CA PRO A 71 19.01 18.19 18.87
C PRO A 71 18.29 16.84 18.78
N LEU A 72 18.68 16.03 17.80
CA LEU A 72 18.06 14.71 17.58
C LEU A 72 18.08 13.84 18.83
N ASP A 73 19.20 13.83 19.57
CA ASP A 73 19.33 13.05 20.80
C ASP A 73 18.35 13.50 21.89
N ALA A 74 18.11 14.81 22.00
CA ALA A 74 17.11 15.35 22.92
C ALA A 74 15.68 14.95 22.54
N ALA A 75 15.36 14.96 21.24
CA ALA A 75 14.05 14.50 20.77
C ALA A 75 13.85 12.98 20.99
N ILE A 76 14.89 12.18 20.78
CA ILE A 76 14.88 10.74 21.08
C ILE A 76 14.66 10.49 22.58
N ALA A 77 15.38 11.22 23.45
CA ALA A 77 15.21 11.11 24.89
C ALA A 77 13.79 11.51 25.34
N ALA A 78 13.24 12.61 24.79
CA ALA A 78 11.88 13.03 25.08
C ALA A 78 10.84 11.99 24.61
N ALA A 79 11.02 11.36 23.45
CA ALA A 79 10.14 10.28 22.98
C ALA A 79 10.23 9.05 23.88
N ALA A 80 11.43 8.68 24.34
CA ALA A 80 11.64 7.57 25.27
C ALA A 80 10.97 7.84 26.63
N GLU A 81 11.09 9.06 27.14
CA GLU A 81 10.45 9.51 28.38
C GLU A 81 8.92 9.43 28.30
N LEU A 82 8.30 10.00 27.24
CA LEU A 82 6.86 9.90 27.03
C LEU A 82 6.40 8.44 27.02
N LEU A 83 7.06 7.58 26.25
CA LEU A 83 6.71 6.16 26.17
C LEU A 83 6.94 5.40 27.48
N SER A 84 7.82 5.88 28.38
CA SER A 84 8.05 5.23 29.69
C SER A 84 6.83 5.34 30.60
N HIS A 85 5.99 6.35 30.41
CA HIS A 85 4.78 6.61 31.18
C HIS A 85 3.50 6.17 30.46
N ALA A 86 3.61 5.66 29.21
CA ALA A 86 2.48 5.24 28.42
C ALA A 86 1.74 4.05 29.05
N ARG A 87 0.41 4.12 29.04
CA ARG A 87 -0.48 3.05 29.51
C ARG A 87 -1.18 2.33 28.39
N SER A 88 -1.49 3.06 27.31
CA SER A 88 -2.21 2.56 26.14
C SER A 88 -1.65 3.20 24.86
N PRO A 89 -0.36 2.97 24.54
CA PRO A 89 0.23 3.56 23.34
C PRO A 89 -0.37 2.90 22.08
N VAL A 90 -0.57 3.71 21.03
CA VAL A 90 -0.98 3.26 19.72
C VAL A 90 0.12 3.61 18.72
N TYR A 91 0.59 2.62 17.98
CA TYR A 91 1.54 2.76 16.90
C TYR A 91 0.76 2.73 15.59
N ALA A 92 0.63 3.87 14.93
CA ALA A 92 -0.18 4.01 13.73
C ALA A 92 0.57 4.74 12.61
N GLY A 93 -0.08 4.90 11.46
CA GLY A 93 0.60 5.32 10.25
C GLY A 93 1.31 4.15 9.62
N LEU A 94 2.40 3.75 10.21
CA LEU A 94 3.25 2.60 9.88
C LEU A 94 3.80 2.60 8.44
N GLY A 95 3.86 3.78 7.81
CA GLY A 95 4.50 4.00 6.52
C GLY A 95 6.03 3.91 6.64
N ALA A 96 6.57 2.70 6.73
CA ALA A 96 7.98 2.40 6.89
C ALA A 96 8.40 1.17 6.07
N ASP A 97 9.69 0.98 5.87
CA ASP A 97 10.25 -0.24 5.31
C ASP A 97 10.19 -1.42 6.29
N VAL A 98 10.57 -2.60 5.84
CA VAL A 98 10.52 -3.83 6.67
C VAL A 98 11.31 -3.68 7.97
N ASP A 99 12.47 -3.03 7.95
CA ASP A 99 13.29 -2.90 9.17
C ASP A 99 12.68 -1.88 10.14
N GLY A 100 12.08 -0.79 9.64
CA GLY A 100 11.31 0.15 10.46
C GLY A 100 10.16 -0.56 11.18
N VAL A 101 9.39 -1.37 10.45
CA VAL A 101 8.28 -2.15 11.03
C VAL A 101 8.78 -3.15 12.08
N ARG A 102 9.90 -3.86 11.83
CA ARG A 102 10.51 -4.76 12.83
C ARG A 102 10.86 -4.07 14.14
N GLN A 103 11.41 -2.86 14.07
CA GLN A 103 11.73 -2.11 15.30
C GLN A 103 10.46 -1.64 16.01
N ILE A 104 9.42 -1.22 15.27
CA ILE A 104 8.11 -0.88 15.88
C ILE A 104 7.50 -2.10 16.60
N ILE A 105 7.54 -3.30 16.01
CA ILE A 105 7.08 -4.54 16.66
C ILE A 105 7.82 -4.76 17.98
N LYS A 106 9.15 -4.65 17.98
CA LYS A 106 9.96 -4.82 19.20
C LYS A 106 9.64 -3.77 20.26
N LEU A 107 9.45 -2.51 19.85
CA LEU A 107 9.08 -1.44 20.77
C LEU A 107 7.68 -1.69 21.35
N ALA A 108 6.69 -1.99 20.53
CA ALA A 108 5.32 -2.28 20.97
C ALA A 108 5.25 -3.51 21.89
N ALA A 109 6.03 -4.56 21.62
CA ALA A 109 6.12 -5.73 22.51
C ALA A 109 6.68 -5.37 23.92
N ARG A 110 7.56 -4.37 24.00
CA ARG A 110 8.16 -3.91 25.28
C ARG A 110 7.29 -2.89 26.02
N THR A 111 6.57 -2.05 25.31
CA THR A 111 5.78 -0.94 25.88
C THR A 111 4.29 -1.28 26.03
N GLY A 112 3.85 -2.35 25.38
CA GLY A 112 2.43 -2.64 25.20
C GLY A 112 1.81 -1.81 24.06
N GLY A 113 0.47 -1.85 23.97
CA GLY A 113 -0.29 -1.08 23.00
C GLY A 113 -0.61 -1.84 21.72
N SER A 114 -1.20 -1.15 20.75
CA SER A 114 -1.66 -1.73 19.50
C SER A 114 -0.96 -1.12 18.28
N VAL A 115 -0.88 -1.89 17.21
CA VAL A 115 -0.21 -1.49 15.96
C VAL A 115 -1.14 -1.66 14.78
N ASP A 116 -1.32 -0.62 13.98
CA ASP A 116 -2.08 -0.66 12.73
C ASP A 116 -1.47 0.27 11.68
N HIS A 117 -1.73 -0.03 10.41
CA HIS A 117 -1.34 0.81 9.27
C HIS A 117 -2.53 1.67 8.84
N TYR A 118 -2.32 2.96 8.56
CA TYR A 118 -3.40 3.88 8.20
C TYR A 118 -4.21 3.48 6.96
N ALA A 119 -3.65 2.67 6.05
CA ALA A 119 -4.33 2.15 4.87
C ALA A 119 -4.82 0.69 5.02
N SER A 120 -4.92 0.16 6.24
CA SER A 120 -5.20 -1.27 6.50
C SER A 120 -6.62 -1.72 6.17
N THR A 121 -7.60 -0.82 6.04
CA THR A 121 -9.01 -1.19 5.80
C THR A 121 -9.19 -2.11 4.59
N GLY A 122 -8.59 -1.78 3.45
CA GLY A 122 -8.66 -2.63 2.26
C GLY A 122 -7.96 -3.97 2.45
N LEU A 123 -6.83 -4.00 3.15
CA LEU A 123 -6.14 -5.24 3.49
C LEU A 123 -7.05 -6.17 4.30
N PHE A 124 -7.73 -5.66 5.32
CA PHE A 124 -8.58 -6.50 6.19
C PHE A 124 -9.85 -6.99 5.50
N ARG A 125 -10.40 -6.26 4.54
CA ARG A 125 -11.47 -6.78 3.65
C ARG A 125 -10.98 -7.97 2.85
N ASN A 126 -9.80 -7.87 2.26
CA ASN A 126 -9.15 -8.98 1.54
C ASN A 126 -8.88 -10.17 2.46
N LEU A 127 -8.27 -9.94 3.63
CA LEU A 127 -7.94 -11.00 4.59
C LEU A 127 -9.20 -11.73 5.10
N ALA A 128 -10.27 -11.01 5.41
CA ALA A 128 -11.52 -11.60 5.87
C ALA A 128 -12.08 -12.63 4.86
N THR A 129 -12.06 -12.30 3.57
CA THR A 129 -12.49 -13.24 2.52
C THR A 129 -11.51 -14.39 2.37
N SER A 130 -10.20 -14.10 2.34
CA SER A 130 -9.17 -15.12 2.20
C SER A 130 -9.19 -16.13 3.35
N GLN A 131 -9.46 -15.70 4.59
CA GLN A 131 -9.58 -16.58 5.75
C GLN A 131 -10.83 -17.46 5.73
N ARG A 132 -11.97 -16.92 5.21
CA ARG A 132 -13.24 -17.67 5.15
C ARG A 132 -13.28 -18.74 4.08
N ARG A 133 -12.67 -18.48 2.91
CA ARG A 133 -12.79 -19.41 1.76
C ARG A 133 -11.55 -19.56 0.90
N GLY A 134 -10.52 -18.76 1.13
CA GLY A 134 -9.38 -18.71 0.22
C GLY A 134 -9.69 -18.01 -1.10
N TRP A 135 -8.74 -18.00 -2.02
CA TRP A 135 -8.90 -17.54 -3.39
C TRP A 135 -7.79 -18.05 -4.31
N ILE A 136 -8.03 -18.00 -5.60
CA ILE A 136 -7.02 -18.23 -6.63
C ILE A 136 -6.51 -16.85 -7.05
N ALA A 137 -5.33 -16.46 -6.56
CA ALA A 137 -4.73 -15.18 -6.87
C ALA A 137 -3.78 -15.27 -8.08
N THR A 138 -3.62 -14.14 -8.77
CA THR A 138 -2.62 -13.93 -9.83
C THR A 138 -1.57 -12.93 -9.38
N THR A 139 -0.50 -12.82 -10.16
CA THR A 139 0.54 -11.81 -9.99
C THR A 139 0.43 -10.72 -11.06
N LEU A 140 1.00 -9.53 -10.80
CA LEU A 140 1.06 -8.46 -11.80
C LEU A 140 1.75 -8.93 -13.09
N ALA A 141 2.76 -9.80 -12.97
CA ALA A 141 3.48 -10.36 -14.11
C ALA A 141 2.63 -11.36 -14.92
N GLU A 142 1.83 -12.19 -14.26
CA GLU A 142 0.91 -13.11 -14.96
C GLU A 142 -0.20 -12.34 -15.67
N VAL A 143 -0.80 -11.33 -15.04
CA VAL A 143 -1.77 -10.45 -15.70
C VAL A 143 -1.15 -9.85 -16.97
N ARG A 144 0.04 -9.25 -16.83
CA ARG A 144 0.75 -8.63 -17.95
C ARG A 144 0.94 -9.58 -19.13
N ASN A 145 1.30 -10.82 -18.87
CA ASN A 145 1.73 -11.75 -19.91
C ASN A 145 0.62 -12.66 -20.44
N HIS A 146 -0.41 -12.98 -19.66
CA HIS A 146 -1.38 -14.02 -19.98
C HIS A 146 -2.83 -13.55 -20.01
N CYS A 147 -3.22 -12.50 -19.26
CA CYS A 147 -4.61 -12.11 -19.12
C CYS A 147 -5.17 -11.55 -20.44
N ASP A 148 -6.16 -12.21 -21.02
CA ASP A 148 -6.87 -11.78 -22.22
C ASP A 148 -8.19 -11.04 -21.90
N LEU A 149 -8.78 -11.29 -20.73
CA LEU A 149 -9.95 -10.58 -20.23
C LEU A 149 -9.69 -10.07 -18.80
N PHE A 150 -9.60 -8.75 -18.65
CA PHE A 150 -9.38 -8.08 -17.36
C PHE A 150 -10.66 -7.37 -16.93
N VAL A 151 -11.26 -7.82 -15.83
CA VAL A 151 -12.50 -7.25 -15.26
C VAL A 151 -12.16 -6.45 -14.01
N VAL A 152 -12.42 -5.15 -14.04
CA VAL A 152 -12.34 -4.26 -12.89
C VAL A 152 -13.66 -4.28 -12.15
N VAL A 153 -13.65 -4.70 -10.89
CA VAL A 153 -14.83 -4.78 -10.03
C VAL A 153 -14.88 -3.56 -9.10
N GLY A 154 -15.92 -2.74 -9.27
CA GLY A 154 -16.10 -1.50 -8.52
C GLY A 154 -15.27 -0.33 -9.05
N PRO A 155 -14.85 0.62 -8.18
CA PRO A 155 -14.12 1.83 -8.59
C PRO A 155 -12.80 1.53 -9.29
N ASP A 156 -12.38 2.44 -10.17
CA ASP A 156 -11.12 2.32 -10.92
C ASP A 156 -9.90 2.28 -9.98
N PRO A 157 -9.13 1.17 -9.95
CA PRO A 157 -7.94 1.07 -9.12
C PRO A 157 -6.83 2.05 -9.49
N SER A 158 -6.82 2.60 -10.70
CA SER A 158 -5.77 3.52 -11.16
C SER A 158 -5.77 4.84 -10.41
N GLU A 159 -6.86 5.22 -9.75
CA GLU A 159 -6.86 6.37 -8.82
C GLU A 159 -5.84 6.23 -7.69
N GLN A 160 -5.54 5.03 -7.27
CA GLN A 160 -4.50 4.72 -6.29
C GLN A 160 -3.22 4.21 -6.94
N PHE A 161 -3.33 3.40 -7.98
CA PHE A 161 -2.25 2.73 -8.69
C PHE A 161 -2.05 3.35 -10.08
N HIS A 162 -1.59 4.61 -10.12
CA HIS A 162 -1.62 5.49 -11.30
C HIS A 162 -1.07 4.92 -12.61
N ARG A 163 -0.12 3.98 -12.59
CA ARG A 163 0.42 3.33 -13.79
C ARG A 163 -0.06 1.89 -13.93
N LEU A 164 -1.23 1.55 -13.34
CA LEU A 164 -1.72 0.17 -13.30
C LEU A 164 -1.87 -0.40 -14.72
N TYR A 165 -2.62 0.27 -15.57
CA TYR A 165 -2.92 -0.26 -16.89
C TYR A 165 -1.68 -0.26 -17.81
N GLU A 166 -0.88 0.77 -17.79
CA GLU A 166 0.39 0.84 -18.51
C GLU A 166 1.32 -0.34 -18.14
N ARG A 167 1.43 -0.64 -16.84
CA ARG A 167 2.38 -1.64 -16.33
C ARG A 167 1.82 -3.05 -16.34
N VAL A 168 0.53 -3.22 -16.09
CA VAL A 168 -0.11 -4.52 -15.83
C VAL A 168 -0.95 -5.00 -17.00
N THR A 169 -1.57 -4.10 -17.75
CA THR A 169 -2.40 -4.46 -18.92
C THR A 169 -1.95 -3.77 -20.20
N PRO A 170 -0.66 -3.82 -20.59
CA PRO A 170 -0.22 -3.23 -21.86
C PRO A 170 -0.96 -3.88 -23.05
N LYS A 171 -1.00 -3.19 -24.19
CA LYS A 171 -1.68 -3.66 -25.44
C LYS A 171 -1.27 -5.08 -25.86
N THR A 172 0.00 -5.42 -25.65
CA THR A 172 0.58 -6.73 -25.98
C THR A 172 1.09 -7.42 -24.73
N GLY A 173 0.84 -8.70 -24.61
CA GLY A 173 1.42 -9.58 -23.58
C GLY A 173 2.18 -10.72 -24.27
N ARG A 174 3.14 -11.29 -23.58
CA ARG A 174 4.04 -12.32 -24.15
C ARG A 174 3.29 -13.51 -24.72
N PHE A 175 2.15 -13.85 -24.11
CA PHE A 175 1.38 -15.06 -24.48
C PHE A 175 -0.04 -14.73 -24.96
N LEU A 176 -0.31 -13.46 -25.30
CA LEU A 176 -1.59 -13.06 -25.85
C LEU A 176 -1.62 -13.30 -27.37
N ALA A 177 -2.69 -13.92 -27.84
CA ALA A 177 -2.93 -14.15 -29.26
C ALA A 177 -3.60 -12.96 -29.98
N GLY A 178 -4.08 -11.97 -29.23
CA GLY A 178 -4.82 -10.82 -29.74
C GLY A 178 -4.91 -9.69 -28.72
N PRO A 179 -5.66 -8.62 -29.02
CA PRO A 179 -5.84 -7.50 -28.10
C PRO A 179 -6.62 -7.95 -26.85
N ARG A 180 -6.21 -7.39 -25.70
CA ARG A 180 -6.86 -7.61 -24.41
C ARG A 180 -8.20 -6.89 -24.36
N LYS A 181 -9.21 -7.53 -23.76
CA LYS A 181 -10.48 -6.91 -23.41
C LYS A 181 -10.44 -6.45 -21.94
N ILE A 182 -10.85 -5.21 -21.69
CA ILE A 182 -10.98 -4.63 -20.36
C ILE A 182 -12.46 -4.34 -20.11
N VAL A 183 -13.00 -4.83 -19.00
CA VAL A 183 -14.39 -4.60 -18.59
C VAL A 183 -14.41 -3.89 -17.24
N PHE A 184 -15.14 -2.80 -17.13
CA PHE A 184 -15.43 -2.14 -15.87
C PHE A 184 -16.84 -2.54 -15.41
N LEU A 185 -16.93 -3.27 -14.32
CA LEU A 185 -18.18 -3.73 -13.70
C LEU A 185 -18.49 -2.89 -12.46
N GLY A 186 -19.49 -2.03 -12.54
CA GLY A 186 -19.91 -1.15 -11.44
C GLY A 186 -19.01 0.07 -11.24
N GLY A 187 -18.15 0.38 -12.20
CA GLY A 187 -17.29 1.56 -12.24
C GLY A 187 -17.02 1.99 -13.66
N ALA A 188 -16.20 3.01 -13.84
CA ALA A 188 -15.75 3.49 -15.14
C ALA A 188 -14.29 3.95 -15.08
N PRO A 189 -13.52 3.84 -16.17
CA PRO A 189 -12.16 4.32 -16.22
C PRO A 189 -12.09 5.85 -16.11
N SER A 190 -11.14 6.35 -15.33
CA SER A 190 -10.75 7.76 -15.30
C SER A 190 -10.19 8.21 -16.65
N GLU A 191 -10.01 9.51 -16.87
CA GLU A 191 -9.34 10.01 -18.10
C GLU A 191 -7.90 9.48 -18.20
N GLU A 192 -7.16 9.45 -17.09
CA GLU A 192 -5.81 8.90 -17.04
C GLU A 192 -5.79 7.41 -17.38
N ALA A 193 -6.75 6.63 -16.87
CA ALA A 193 -6.92 5.22 -17.22
C ALA A 193 -7.24 5.03 -18.71
N ARG A 194 -8.12 5.85 -19.27
CA ARG A 194 -8.45 5.79 -20.70
C ARG A 194 -7.23 6.03 -21.59
N ALA A 195 -6.39 7.00 -21.23
CA ALA A 195 -5.15 7.27 -21.95
C ALA A 195 -4.19 6.07 -21.93
N GLN A 196 -4.05 5.40 -20.77
CA GLN A 196 -3.21 4.19 -20.64
C GLN A 196 -3.80 2.99 -21.40
N LEU A 197 -5.13 2.92 -21.57
CA LEU A 197 -5.85 1.85 -22.24
C LEU A 197 -6.10 2.14 -23.72
N GLU A 198 -5.55 3.20 -24.28
CA GLU A 198 -5.72 3.56 -25.69
C GLU A 198 -5.35 2.39 -26.61
N GLY A 199 -6.30 2.00 -27.48
CA GLY A 199 -6.19 0.85 -28.40
C GLY A 199 -6.51 -0.52 -27.77
N SER A 200 -6.98 -0.56 -26.52
CA SER A 200 -7.62 -1.73 -25.92
C SER A 200 -9.14 -1.70 -26.16
N THR A 201 -9.79 -2.86 -26.15
CA THR A 201 -11.25 -2.93 -26.16
C THR A 201 -11.76 -2.68 -24.74
N ILE A 202 -12.47 -1.57 -24.54
CA ILE A 202 -13.05 -1.20 -23.24
C ILE A 202 -14.55 -1.37 -23.29
N GLU A 203 -15.11 -2.05 -22.29
CA GLU A 203 -16.54 -2.17 -22.05
C GLU A 203 -16.89 -1.70 -20.64
N ILE A 204 -18.00 -0.99 -20.49
CA ILE A 204 -18.51 -0.55 -19.20
C ILE A 204 -19.85 -1.21 -18.96
N VAL A 205 -19.93 -2.01 -17.90
CA VAL A 205 -21.16 -2.61 -17.40
C VAL A 205 -21.60 -1.79 -16.18
N ALA A 206 -22.54 -0.89 -16.40
CA ALA A 206 -23.06 -0.04 -15.35
C ALA A 206 -23.86 -0.88 -14.34
N VAL A 207 -23.55 -0.71 -13.06
CA VAL A 207 -24.28 -1.32 -11.94
C VAL A 207 -24.73 -0.19 -11.02
N PRO A 208 -26.01 -0.14 -10.62
CA PRO A 208 -26.47 0.86 -9.67
C PRO A 208 -25.69 0.80 -8.35
N GLU A 209 -25.61 1.92 -7.67
CA GLU A 209 -24.96 2.01 -6.36
C GLU A 209 -25.62 1.04 -5.36
N GLY A 210 -24.81 0.29 -4.61
CA GLY A 210 -25.28 -0.73 -3.68
C GLY A 210 -25.65 -2.09 -4.28
N GLU A 211 -25.74 -2.23 -5.61
CA GLU A 211 -26.17 -3.47 -6.27
C GLU A 211 -25.01 -4.37 -6.77
N LEU A 212 -23.76 -4.01 -6.48
CA LEU A 212 -22.59 -4.74 -7.00
C LEU A 212 -22.51 -6.18 -6.45
N VAL A 213 -22.95 -6.42 -5.22
CA VAL A 213 -23.02 -7.76 -4.60
C VAL A 213 -24.06 -8.62 -5.35
N GLU A 214 -25.24 -8.06 -5.66
CA GLU A 214 -26.27 -8.76 -6.43
C GLU A 214 -25.80 -9.04 -7.85
N ALA A 215 -25.22 -8.04 -8.53
CA ALA A 215 -24.71 -8.18 -9.90
C ALA A 215 -23.67 -9.30 -10.00
N LEU A 216 -22.73 -9.39 -9.05
CA LEU A 216 -21.74 -10.47 -9.01
C LEU A 216 -22.38 -11.83 -8.68
N SER A 217 -23.42 -11.89 -7.83
CA SER A 217 -24.17 -13.12 -7.56
C SER A 217 -24.91 -13.62 -8.80
N ARG A 218 -25.51 -12.71 -9.56
CA ARG A 218 -26.16 -13.02 -10.85
C ARG A 218 -25.12 -13.47 -11.91
N LEU A 219 -23.97 -12.81 -11.96
CA LEU A 219 -22.87 -13.19 -12.84
C LEU A 219 -22.37 -14.61 -12.52
N GLN A 220 -22.23 -14.95 -11.24
CA GLN A 220 -21.88 -16.31 -10.80
C GLN A 220 -22.91 -17.33 -11.29
N ALA A 221 -24.23 -17.05 -11.12
CA ALA A 221 -25.28 -17.93 -11.60
C ALA A 221 -25.20 -18.18 -13.12
N LEU A 222 -25.02 -17.12 -13.91
CA LEU A 222 -24.87 -17.20 -15.37
C LEU A 222 -23.64 -18.02 -15.80
N VAL A 223 -22.51 -17.82 -15.12
CA VAL A 223 -21.28 -18.60 -15.34
C VAL A 223 -21.49 -20.06 -15.02
N SER A 224 -22.29 -20.39 -13.98
CA SER A 224 -22.67 -21.76 -13.60
C SER A 224 -23.72 -22.39 -14.54
N GLY A 225 -24.18 -21.69 -15.58
CA GLY A 225 -25.24 -22.16 -16.47
C GLY A 225 -26.65 -22.06 -15.89
N LEU A 226 -26.84 -21.37 -14.76
CA LEU A 226 -28.13 -21.12 -14.17
C LEU A 226 -28.77 -19.87 -14.78
N VAL A 227 -30.09 -19.83 -14.81
CA VAL A 227 -30.85 -18.66 -15.27
C VAL A 227 -31.27 -17.84 -14.06
N PRO A 228 -30.65 -16.65 -13.81
CA PRO A 228 -31.08 -15.81 -12.71
C PRO A 228 -32.49 -15.25 -12.95
N PRO A 229 -33.18 -14.77 -11.90
CA PRO A 229 -34.49 -14.13 -12.04
C PRO A 229 -34.47 -13.00 -13.08
N ALA A 230 -35.60 -12.76 -13.73
CA ALA A 230 -35.72 -11.67 -14.71
C ALA A 230 -35.50 -10.29 -14.07
N GLY A 231 -34.94 -9.34 -14.83
CA GLY A 231 -34.63 -7.99 -14.39
C GLY A 231 -33.16 -7.83 -13.93
N GLY A 232 -32.79 -6.64 -13.47
CA GLY A 232 -31.44 -6.30 -13.03
C GLY A 232 -30.47 -6.00 -14.19
N VAL A 233 -29.18 -5.97 -13.87
CA VAL A 233 -28.11 -5.63 -14.83
C VAL A 233 -27.96 -6.73 -15.89
N GLU A 234 -27.81 -6.34 -17.15
CA GLU A 234 -27.49 -7.27 -18.24
C GLU A 234 -26.06 -7.77 -18.14
N LEU A 235 -25.89 -9.04 -17.81
CA LEU A 235 -24.59 -9.67 -17.52
C LEU A 235 -24.29 -10.88 -18.42
N ALA A 236 -25.24 -11.33 -19.26
CA ALA A 236 -25.04 -12.49 -20.10
C ALA A 236 -23.85 -12.33 -21.06
N PRO A 237 -23.62 -11.17 -21.72
CA PRO A 237 -22.46 -10.99 -22.60
C PRO A 237 -21.13 -11.09 -21.82
N LEU A 238 -21.08 -10.57 -20.57
CA LEU A 238 -19.89 -10.69 -19.72
C LEU A 238 -19.67 -12.13 -19.27
N ALA A 239 -20.73 -12.87 -18.89
CA ALA A 239 -20.62 -14.27 -18.52
C ALA A 239 -20.07 -15.13 -19.67
N GLU A 240 -20.56 -14.94 -20.91
CA GLU A 240 -20.03 -15.63 -22.08
C GLU A 240 -18.57 -15.24 -22.39
N ALA A 241 -18.22 -13.96 -22.24
CA ALA A 241 -16.85 -13.52 -22.42
C ALA A 241 -15.90 -14.16 -21.36
N LEU A 242 -16.35 -14.29 -20.12
CA LEU A 242 -15.58 -14.94 -19.04
C LEU A 242 -15.37 -16.43 -19.30
N LYS A 243 -16.39 -17.15 -19.77
CA LYS A 243 -16.28 -18.57 -20.15
C LYS A 243 -15.36 -18.79 -21.36
N ALA A 244 -15.36 -17.86 -22.31
CA ALA A 244 -14.53 -17.93 -23.52
C ALA A 244 -13.07 -17.50 -23.30
N ALA A 245 -12.79 -16.77 -22.23
CA ALA A 245 -11.45 -16.28 -21.93
C ALA A 245 -10.48 -17.42 -21.64
N LYS A 246 -9.23 -17.30 -22.11
CA LYS A 246 -8.15 -18.24 -21.80
C LYS A 246 -7.59 -18.00 -20.41
N TYR A 247 -7.55 -16.75 -19.98
CA TYR A 247 -7.14 -16.36 -18.64
C TYR A 247 -7.84 -15.07 -18.22
N ALA A 248 -8.98 -15.22 -17.57
CA ALA A 248 -9.74 -14.09 -17.02
C ALA A 248 -9.16 -13.65 -15.67
N VAL A 249 -9.13 -12.34 -15.43
CA VAL A 249 -8.73 -11.79 -14.13
C VAL A 249 -9.80 -10.82 -13.64
N LEU A 250 -10.28 -11.04 -12.41
CA LEU A 250 -11.12 -10.10 -11.67
C LEU A 250 -10.24 -9.30 -10.71
N ALA A 251 -10.16 -7.99 -10.91
CA ALA A 251 -9.34 -7.08 -10.13
C ALA A 251 -10.18 -6.07 -9.36
N TRP A 252 -9.78 -5.73 -8.15
CA TRP A 252 -10.43 -4.70 -7.34
C TRP A 252 -9.44 -3.95 -6.47
N ASN A 253 -9.76 -2.70 -6.11
CA ASN A 253 -9.09 -1.98 -5.05
C ASN A 253 -9.94 -2.09 -3.78
N ALA A 254 -9.55 -2.95 -2.86
CA ALA A 254 -10.34 -3.23 -1.66
C ALA A 254 -10.58 -2.01 -0.77
N GLY A 255 -9.68 -1.02 -0.79
CA GLY A 255 -9.83 0.24 -0.07
C GLY A 255 -10.91 1.16 -0.64
N GLY A 256 -11.16 1.08 -1.96
CA GLY A 256 -12.15 1.89 -2.67
C GLY A 256 -13.57 1.32 -2.67
N LEU A 257 -13.75 0.06 -2.24
CA LEU A 257 -15.08 -0.54 -2.13
C LEU A 257 -15.86 0.06 -0.94
N GLY A 258 -17.16 0.24 -1.10
CA GLY A 258 -18.07 0.80 -0.09
C GLY A 258 -18.22 -0.06 1.17
N ALA A 259 -19.31 0.14 1.91
CA ALA A 259 -19.57 -0.56 3.18
C ALA A 259 -19.58 -2.08 3.02
N ASP A 260 -20.18 -2.58 1.92
CA ASP A 260 -20.32 -4.02 1.61
C ASP A 260 -19.10 -4.58 0.86
N GLY A 261 -17.94 -3.91 0.96
CA GLY A 261 -16.75 -4.27 0.19
C GLY A 261 -16.24 -5.69 0.40
N ASP A 262 -16.39 -6.26 1.59
CA ASP A 262 -16.05 -7.65 1.88
C ASP A 262 -17.00 -8.64 1.18
N LEU A 263 -18.30 -8.33 1.08
CA LEU A 263 -19.27 -9.13 0.33
C LEU A 263 -19.01 -9.06 -1.18
N VAL A 264 -18.67 -7.87 -1.69
CA VAL A 264 -18.27 -7.70 -3.10
C VAL A 264 -17.07 -8.60 -3.43
N ILE A 265 -16.04 -8.59 -2.58
CA ILE A 265 -14.85 -9.43 -2.74
C ILE A 265 -15.22 -10.91 -2.70
N GLU A 266 -16.06 -11.31 -1.74
CA GLU A 266 -16.52 -12.70 -1.61
C GLU A 266 -17.28 -13.19 -2.85
N ARG A 267 -18.13 -12.35 -3.44
CA ARG A 267 -18.85 -12.69 -4.68
C ARG A 267 -17.92 -12.73 -5.89
N ALA A 268 -16.96 -11.80 -6.00
CA ALA A 268 -15.95 -11.83 -7.06
C ALA A 268 -15.10 -13.12 -7.00
N VAL A 269 -14.68 -13.53 -5.81
CA VAL A 269 -13.98 -14.80 -5.59
C VAL A 269 -14.84 -15.98 -6.00
N ALA A 270 -16.14 -15.98 -5.68
CA ALA A 270 -17.06 -17.05 -6.06
C ALA A 270 -17.22 -17.18 -7.59
N VAL A 271 -17.23 -16.08 -8.34
CA VAL A 271 -17.20 -16.09 -9.81
C VAL A 271 -15.93 -16.76 -10.31
N VAL A 272 -14.76 -16.37 -9.78
CA VAL A 272 -13.45 -16.96 -10.15
C VAL A 272 -13.41 -18.47 -9.86
N GLU A 273 -13.88 -18.90 -8.70
CA GLU A 273 -13.95 -20.33 -8.34
C GLU A 273 -14.82 -21.11 -9.32
N THR A 274 -15.99 -20.57 -9.66
CA THR A 274 -16.91 -21.20 -10.62
C THR A 274 -16.26 -21.33 -12.00
N LEU A 275 -15.58 -20.29 -12.47
CA LEU A 275 -14.88 -20.32 -13.78
C LEU A 275 -13.77 -21.40 -13.82
N ASN A 276 -13.06 -21.62 -12.72
CA ASN A 276 -11.95 -22.57 -12.68
C ASN A 276 -12.38 -24.06 -12.75
N VAL A 277 -13.68 -24.34 -12.82
CA VAL A 277 -14.19 -25.71 -13.13
C VAL A 277 -13.88 -26.07 -14.59
N GLU A 278 -13.98 -25.10 -15.52
CA GLU A 278 -13.86 -25.36 -16.97
C GLU A 278 -12.79 -24.51 -17.67
N THR A 279 -12.47 -23.33 -17.13
CA THR A 279 -11.49 -22.41 -17.72
C THR A 279 -10.51 -21.91 -16.66
N ARG A 280 -9.63 -21.00 -17.01
CA ARG A 280 -8.67 -20.41 -16.06
C ARG A 280 -9.05 -18.98 -15.72
N ALA A 281 -9.27 -18.74 -14.43
CA ALA A 281 -9.51 -17.40 -13.91
C ALA A 281 -8.77 -17.16 -12.59
N ALA A 282 -8.48 -15.89 -12.26
CA ALA A 282 -7.82 -15.54 -11.01
C ALA A 282 -8.27 -14.18 -10.49
N CYS A 283 -8.00 -13.95 -9.20
CA CYS A 283 -8.23 -12.69 -8.51
C CYS A 283 -6.95 -11.84 -8.49
N LEU A 284 -7.09 -10.53 -8.69
CA LEU A 284 -6.05 -9.54 -8.40
C LEU A 284 -6.53 -8.59 -7.29
N PRO A 285 -6.33 -8.97 -6.02
CA PRO A 285 -6.79 -8.19 -4.87
C PRO A 285 -5.83 -7.06 -4.55
N LEU A 286 -6.01 -5.89 -5.17
CA LEU A 286 -5.18 -4.73 -4.91
C LEU A 286 -5.53 -4.10 -3.56
N ALA A 287 -4.53 -3.73 -2.79
CA ALA A 287 -4.68 -3.04 -1.51
C ALA A 287 -3.41 -2.28 -1.12
N GLY A 288 -3.60 -1.20 -0.40
CA GLY A 288 -2.55 -0.51 0.32
C GLY A 288 -1.64 0.38 -0.51
N ARG A 289 -0.81 1.10 0.22
CA ARG A 289 0.26 2.00 -0.23
C ARG A 289 1.30 2.09 0.90
N ASP A 290 2.44 2.74 0.64
CA ASP A 290 3.47 3.00 1.66
C ASP A 290 3.88 1.74 2.43
N ASN A 291 4.15 0.68 1.66
CA ASN A 291 4.59 -0.63 2.15
C ASN A 291 3.60 -1.34 3.09
N LEU A 292 2.28 -1.09 2.99
CA LEU A 292 1.27 -1.81 3.79
C LEU A 292 1.46 -3.33 3.73
N ILE A 293 1.67 -3.87 2.54
CA ILE A 293 1.86 -5.32 2.36
C ILE A 293 3.13 -5.79 3.08
N GLY A 294 4.24 -5.05 2.97
CA GLY A 294 5.46 -5.37 3.69
C GLY A 294 5.30 -5.28 5.20
N ALA A 295 4.55 -4.29 5.70
CA ALA A 295 4.23 -4.18 7.12
C ALA A 295 3.44 -5.39 7.61
N ASN A 296 2.40 -5.80 6.86
CA ASN A 296 1.60 -6.97 7.21
C ASN A 296 2.41 -8.28 7.18
N GLN A 297 3.23 -8.49 6.15
CA GLN A 297 4.12 -9.66 6.07
C GLN A 297 5.13 -9.67 7.22
N THR A 298 5.67 -8.51 7.58
CA THR A 298 6.61 -8.41 8.70
C THR A 298 5.93 -8.79 10.02
N PHE A 299 4.67 -8.42 10.22
CA PHE A 299 3.88 -8.86 11.38
C PHE A 299 3.67 -10.37 11.39
N LEU A 300 3.23 -10.96 10.27
CA LEU A 300 3.02 -12.41 10.15
C LEU A 300 4.28 -13.20 10.49
N TRP A 301 5.45 -12.78 10.01
CA TRP A 301 6.71 -13.50 10.26
C TRP A 301 7.25 -13.34 11.68
N ASN A 302 7.06 -12.18 12.31
CA ASN A 302 7.65 -11.90 13.62
C ASN A 302 6.69 -12.20 14.77
N VAL A 303 5.38 -12.16 14.53
CA VAL A 303 4.35 -12.20 15.57
C VAL A 303 3.40 -13.37 15.40
N GLY A 304 3.19 -13.85 14.15
CA GLY A 304 2.23 -14.88 13.80
C GLY A 304 0.82 -14.34 13.56
N PHE A 305 0.59 -13.03 13.75
CA PHE A 305 -0.66 -12.34 13.48
C PHE A 305 -0.46 -11.26 12.40
N PRO A 306 -1.52 -10.88 11.65
CA PRO A 306 -1.46 -9.73 10.75
C PRO A 306 -1.40 -8.41 11.54
N LEU A 307 -1.36 -7.28 10.86
CA LEU A 307 -1.64 -5.96 11.46
C LEU A 307 -2.90 -5.98 12.33
N ARG A 308 -3.20 -4.91 13.06
CA ARG A 308 -4.23 -4.85 14.11
C ARG A 308 -3.94 -5.87 15.22
N THR A 309 -2.68 -5.83 15.64
CA THR A 309 -2.15 -6.64 16.74
C THR A 309 -1.90 -5.75 17.93
N GLY A 310 -2.35 -6.19 19.11
CA GLY A 310 -2.06 -5.61 20.40
C GLY A 310 -0.98 -6.40 21.15
N PHE A 311 -0.28 -5.73 22.06
CA PHE A 311 0.70 -6.34 22.93
C PHE A 311 0.37 -6.03 24.40
N ARG A 312 0.35 -7.06 25.25
CA ARG A 312 0.16 -6.94 26.69
C ARG A 312 1.20 -7.79 27.41
N GLY A 313 2.11 -7.14 28.15
CA GLY A 313 3.19 -7.86 28.83
C GLY A 313 4.08 -8.68 27.89
N GLY A 314 4.30 -8.20 26.66
CA GLY A 314 5.08 -8.89 25.64
C GLY A 314 4.32 -9.98 24.87
N ILE A 315 3.09 -10.29 25.26
CA ILE A 315 2.25 -11.29 24.56
C ILE A 315 1.43 -10.57 23.49
N ALA A 316 1.50 -11.09 22.25
CA ALA A 316 0.74 -10.59 21.15
C ALA A 316 -0.70 -11.15 21.16
N ASP A 317 -1.66 -10.31 20.82
CA ASP A 317 -3.06 -10.63 20.62
C ASP A 317 -3.57 -9.92 19.37
N HIS A 318 -4.54 -10.51 18.66
CA HIS A 318 -5.09 -9.97 17.44
C HIS A 318 -6.59 -9.80 17.53
N ASP A 319 -7.07 -8.56 17.33
CA ASP A 319 -8.48 -8.25 17.19
C ASP A 319 -8.66 -7.21 16.07
N GLN A 320 -9.27 -7.63 14.98
CA GLN A 320 -9.46 -6.81 13.78
C GLN A 320 -10.22 -5.51 14.04
N ALA A 321 -11.14 -5.49 15.00
CA ALA A 321 -11.98 -4.32 15.32
C ALA A 321 -11.37 -3.48 16.45
N ALA A 322 -10.95 -4.11 17.55
CA ALA A 322 -10.43 -3.43 18.73
C ALA A 322 -9.09 -2.73 18.43
N TYR A 323 -8.20 -3.37 17.67
CA TYR A 323 -6.87 -2.83 17.33
C TYR A 323 -6.82 -2.10 15.99
N ALA A 324 -7.97 -1.87 15.32
CA ALA A 324 -8.03 -0.93 14.21
C ALA A 324 -7.63 0.48 14.70
N GLY A 325 -6.76 1.18 13.95
CA GLY A 325 -6.20 2.46 14.38
C GLY A 325 -7.25 3.45 14.88
N ALA A 326 -8.37 3.62 14.15
CA ALA A 326 -9.45 4.51 14.56
C ALA A 326 -10.18 4.07 15.85
N SER A 327 -10.23 2.76 16.15
CA SER A 327 -10.82 2.24 17.39
C SER A 327 -9.84 2.39 18.56
N ALA A 328 -8.60 1.99 18.38
CA ALA A 328 -7.56 2.04 19.38
C ALA A 328 -7.26 3.47 19.85
N LEU A 329 -7.29 4.45 18.95
CA LEU A 329 -7.06 5.86 19.26
C LEU A 329 -8.07 6.48 20.23
N LYS A 330 -9.28 5.91 20.35
CA LYS A 330 -10.31 6.43 21.29
C LYS A 330 -9.89 6.35 22.76
N SER A 331 -8.98 5.44 23.10
CA SER A 331 -8.48 5.22 24.47
C SER A 331 -6.97 5.37 24.59
N ALA A 332 -6.31 5.84 23.54
CA ALA A 332 -4.86 6.03 23.53
C ALA A 332 -4.46 7.23 24.39
N ASP A 333 -3.41 7.05 25.17
CA ASP A 333 -2.71 8.15 25.84
C ASP A 333 -1.56 8.68 24.99
N ILE A 334 -0.93 7.82 24.17
CA ILE A 334 0.15 8.19 23.26
C ILE A 334 -0.12 7.62 21.86
N LEU A 335 0.08 8.45 20.84
CA LEU A 335 0.12 8.07 19.43
C LEU A 335 1.56 8.17 18.93
N VAL A 336 2.16 7.04 18.57
CA VAL A 336 3.38 6.99 17.77
C VAL A 336 2.99 6.94 16.30
N TRP A 337 3.11 8.08 15.62
CA TRP A 337 2.78 8.22 14.21
C TRP A 337 4.00 8.00 13.33
N VAL A 338 3.94 7.04 12.40
CA VAL A 338 5.05 6.70 11.50
C VAL A 338 4.65 6.91 10.05
N SER A 339 5.31 7.84 9.35
CA SER A 339 5.02 8.17 7.96
C SER A 339 6.29 8.63 7.21
N ALA A 340 7.13 7.67 6.77
CA ALA A 340 8.39 7.99 6.10
C ALA A 340 8.27 8.21 4.59
N PHE A 341 7.28 7.59 3.92
CA PHE A 341 7.18 7.65 2.45
C PHE A 341 6.58 8.95 1.92
N ARG A 342 5.70 9.59 2.68
CA ARG A 342 5.00 10.82 2.30
C ARG A 342 4.64 11.66 3.52
N PRO A 343 4.34 12.96 3.32
CA PRO A 343 3.94 13.84 4.43
C PRO A 343 2.48 13.60 4.84
N GLU A 344 2.18 12.38 5.32
CA GLU A 344 0.86 12.00 5.83
C GLU A 344 0.68 12.50 7.25
N ARG A 345 -0.42 13.18 7.54
CA ARG A 345 -0.73 13.75 8.85
C ARG A 345 -1.28 12.68 9.80
N PRO A 346 -0.97 12.76 11.11
CA PRO A 346 -1.67 11.96 12.09
C PRO A 346 -3.17 12.33 12.11
N PRO A 347 -4.06 11.37 12.41
CA PRO A 347 -5.48 11.67 12.61
C PRO A 347 -5.66 12.53 13.87
N ALA A 348 -6.77 13.28 13.91
CA ALA A 348 -7.16 14.04 15.10
C ALA A 348 -7.34 13.10 16.30
N SER A 349 -6.73 13.44 17.43
CA SER A 349 -6.73 12.64 18.66
C SER A 349 -6.35 13.51 19.85
N ASP A 350 -6.84 13.17 21.05
CA ASP A 350 -6.42 13.80 22.32
C ASP A 350 -5.10 13.21 22.85
N ALA A 351 -4.62 12.10 22.30
CA ALA A 351 -3.35 11.47 22.69
C ALA A 351 -2.16 12.39 22.45
N GLN A 352 -1.12 12.28 23.25
CA GLN A 352 0.17 12.90 22.98
C GLN A 352 0.80 12.26 21.74
N ILE A 353 1.42 13.04 20.86
CA ILE A 353 1.94 12.56 19.58
C ILE A 353 3.47 12.53 19.57
N ILE A 354 4.01 11.36 19.27
CA ILE A 354 5.41 11.18 18.85
C ILE A 354 5.38 10.91 17.34
N ALA A 355 5.82 11.86 16.53
CA ALA A 355 5.81 11.75 15.08
C ALA A 355 7.20 11.39 14.54
N LEU A 356 7.36 10.20 13.96
CA LEU A 356 8.48 9.78 13.14
C LEU A 356 8.03 9.92 11.68
N ALA A 357 8.19 11.11 11.10
CA ALA A 357 7.47 11.45 9.89
C ALA A 357 8.37 12.10 8.81
N HIS A 358 7.85 12.08 7.59
CA HIS A 358 8.46 12.72 6.44
C HIS A 358 8.77 14.21 6.75
N PRO A 359 9.94 14.74 6.36
CA PRO A 359 10.37 16.11 6.70
C PRO A 359 9.37 17.22 6.31
N ALA A 360 8.61 17.01 5.22
CA ALA A 360 7.59 17.96 4.76
C ALA A 360 6.21 17.75 5.38
N THR A 361 6.10 16.97 6.47
CA THR A 361 4.81 16.80 7.15
C THR A 361 4.42 18.09 7.87
N GLU A 362 3.26 18.62 7.52
CA GLU A 362 2.61 19.72 8.21
C GLU A 362 1.61 19.16 9.21
N PHE A 363 1.65 19.63 10.45
CA PHE A 363 0.78 19.15 11.51
C PHE A 363 -0.35 20.13 11.77
N GLU A 364 -1.58 19.65 11.96
CA GLU A 364 -2.71 20.48 12.43
C GLU A 364 -2.54 20.83 13.91
N ARG A 365 -2.07 19.86 14.70
CA ARG A 365 -1.63 20.03 16.08
C ARG A 365 -0.17 19.66 16.14
N GLU A 366 0.67 20.56 16.64
CA GLU A 366 2.11 20.26 16.80
C GLU A 366 2.30 19.04 17.73
N PRO A 367 3.06 18.01 17.30
CA PRO A 367 3.34 16.87 18.15
C PRO A 367 4.25 17.25 19.32
N GLU A 368 4.13 16.54 20.43
CA GLU A 368 5.04 16.70 21.57
C GLU A 368 6.48 16.39 21.16
N VAL A 369 6.66 15.41 20.26
CA VAL A 369 7.97 15.11 19.69
C VAL A 369 7.83 14.89 18.19
N PHE A 370 8.59 15.64 17.40
CA PHE A 370 8.77 15.41 15.95
C PHE A 370 10.22 15.04 15.66
N ILE A 371 10.40 13.87 15.04
CA ILE A 371 11.69 13.42 14.52
C ILE A 371 11.52 13.24 13.01
N PRO A 372 12.12 14.12 12.18
CA PRO A 372 12.11 13.93 10.74
C PRO A 372 12.92 12.70 10.37
N VAL A 373 12.32 11.81 9.58
CA VAL A 373 12.95 10.54 9.16
C VAL A 373 13.18 10.51 7.66
N GLY A 374 14.24 9.80 7.26
CA GLY A 374 14.57 9.57 5.87
C GLY A 374 13.56 8.67 5.17
N GLN A 375 13.36 8.92 3.87
CA GLN A 375 12.48 8.12 3.03
C GLN A 375 13.22 6.87 2.54
N PRO A 376 12.64 5.66 2.75
CA PRO A 376 13.18 4.44 2.16
C PRO A 376 13.19 4.50 0.63
N GLY A 377 14.30 4.13 0.00
CA GLY A 377 14.44 4.18 -1.46
C GLY A 377 14.78 5.56 -2.01
N LEU A 378 15.18 6.48 -1.14
CA LEU A 378 15.74 7.78 -1.49
C LEU A 378 16.87 8.17 -0.53
N ASP A 379 16.56 8.33 0.76
CA ASP A 379 17.50 8.79 1.81
C ASP A 379 18.28 7.63 2.43
N HIS A 380 17.70 6.44 2.42
CA HIS A 380 18.36 5.21 2.88
C HIS A 380 17.88 3.98 2.09
N ALA A 381 18.68 2.93 2.12
CA ALA A 381 18.30 1.62 1.60
C ALA A 381 17.22 0.99 2.50
N GLY A 382 16.40 0.11 1.95
CA GLY A 382 15.36 -0.59 2.68
C GLY A 382 14.77 -1.74 1.88
N LEU A 383 13.71 -2.34 2.40
CA LEU A 383 12.96 -3.39 1.74
C LEU A 383 11.47 -3.07 1.80
N ALA A 384 10.80 -3.14 0.65
CA ALA A 384 9.35 -3.02 0.53
C ALA A 384 8.76 -4.24 -0.17
N PHE A 385 7.43 -4.35 -0.17
CA PHE A 385 6.72 -5.41 -0.88
C PHE A 385 5.81 -4.85 -1.96
N ARG A 386 5.73 -5.57 -3.06
CA ARG A 386 4.78 -5.29 -4.12
C ARG A 386 3.36 -5.70 -3.70
N THR A 387 2.35 -4.99 -4.21
CA THR A 387 0.95 -5.18 -3.81
C THR A 387 0.40 -6.59 -4.07
N ASP A 388 1.00 -7.35 -5.00
CA ASP A 388 0.65 -8.75 -5.27
C ASP A 388 1.31 -9.75 -4.31
N VAL A 389 2.00 -9.28 -3.25
CA VAL A 389 2.58 -10.06 -2.14
C VAL A 389 3.81 -10.91 -2.51
N VAL A 390 3.98 -11.27 -3.77
CA VAL A 390 4.97 -12.28 -4.21
C VAL A 390 6.39 -11.76 -4.40
N VAL A 391 6.58 -10.45 -4.40
CA VAL A 391 7.90 -9.83 -4.63
C VAL A 391 8.26 -8.90 -3.50
N SER A 392 9.38 -9.16 -2.83
CA SER A 392 10.08 -8.18 -2.03
C SER A 392 11.00 -7.35 -2.92
N VAL A 393 11.00 -6.04 -2.74
CA VAL A 393 11.71 -5.10 -3.62
C VAL A 393 12.78 -4.38 -2.81
N PRO A 394 14.07 -4.59 -3.11
CA PRO A 394 15.15 -3.85 -2.47
C PRO A 394 15.13 -2.40 -2.94
N LEU A 395 15.12 -1.49 -1.99
CA LEU A 395 15.17 -0.05 -2.19
C LEU A 395 16.61 0.43 -1.96
N LYS A 396 17.14 1.22 -2.88
CA LYS A 396 18.50 1.78 -2.79
C LYS A 396 18.48 3.18 -2.21
N ARG A 397 19.62 3.61 -1.65
CA ARG A 397 19.88 5.00 -1.28
C ARG A 397 20.41 5.77 -2.51
N TYR A 398 19.90 6.98 -2.73
CA TYR A 398 20.29 7.83 -3.84
C TYR A 398 20.83 9.18 -3.38
N ARG A 399 20.52 9.63 -2.16
CA ARG A 399 21.05 10.87 -1.59
C ARG A 399 21.38 10.70 -0.10
N ASP A 400 22.16 11.65 0.43
CA ASP A 400 22.40 11.82 1.86
C ASP A 400 21.80 13.16 2.32
N ALA A 401 20.73 13.10 3.09
CA ALA A 401 20.10 14.28 3.66
C ALA A 401 20.36 14.43 5.17
N GLY A 402 21.25 13.61 5.75
CA GLY A 402 21.53 13.60 7.18
C GLY A 402 20.35 13.08 8.03
N LEU A 403 19.35 12.45 7.42
CA LEU A 403 18.18 11.91 8.12
C LEU A 403 18.39 10.46 8.54
N ILE A 404 17.96 10.12 9.74
CA ILE A 404 17.95 8.74 10.22
C ILE A 404 16.73 7.99 9.67
N SER A 405 16.83 6.66 9.57
CA SER A 405 15.69 5.81 9.22
C SER A 405 14.72 5.67 10.40
N VAL A 406 13.48 5.24 10.11
CA VAL A 406 12.52 4.84 11.17
C VAL A 406 13.11 3.76 12.06
N ALA A 407 13.80 2.78 11.47
CA ALA A 407 14.44 1.70 12.21
C ALA A 407 15.46 2.23 13.24
N GLU A 408 16.31 3.16 12.83
CA GLU A 408 17.33 3.75 13.70
C GLU A 408 16.69 4.63 14.78
N ALA A 409 15.70 5.47 14.44
CA ALA A 409 14.98 6.30 15.41
C ALA A 409 14.34 5.45 16.51
N VAL A 410 13.59 4.40 16.11
CA VAL A 410 12.90 3.50 17.06
C VAL A 410 13.88 2.70 17.90
N ARG A 411 14.98 2.21 17.32
CA ARG A 411 16.04 1.52 18.08
C ARG A 411 16.61 2.40 19.18
N ARG A 412 16.97 3.65 18.88
CA ARG A 412 17.51 4.62 19.83
C ARG A 412 16.50 5.01 20.92
N ILE A 413 15.22 5.21 20.56
CA ILE A 413 14.13 5.43 21.54
C ILE A 413 14.02 4.23 22.48
N SER A 414 14.12 3.00 21.94
CA SER A 414 14.02 1.77 22.71
C SER A 414 15.20 1.57 23.68
N GLU A 415 16.41 1.99 23.31
CA GLU A 415 17.63 1.94 24.12
C GLU A 415 17.65 3.00 25.24
N GLY A 416 17.13 4.20 24.98
CA GLY A 416 17.06 5.29 25.96
C GLY A 416 16.10 5.05 27.13
N ARG A 417 15.38 3.92 27.14
CA ARG A 417 14.48 3.46 28.23
C ARG A 417 15.14 2.49 29.21
N SER A 418 16.43 2.15 29.06
CA SER A 418 17.16 1.21 29.91
C SER A 418 17.62 1.86 31.23
#